data_0f7802eb3b1ae284e05c419ec6acd442
#
_entry.id   0f7802eb3b1ae284e05c419ec6acd442
#
_cell.length_a   1.000
_cell.length_b   1.000
_cell.length_c   1.000
_cell.angle_alpha   90.00
_cell.angle_beta   90.00
_cell.angle_gamma   90.00
#
_symmetry.space_group_name_H-M   'P 1'
#
loop_
_entity.id
_entity.type
_entity.pdbx_description
1 polymer ?
#
loop_
_entity_poly.entity_id
_entity_poly.type
_entity_poly.pdbx_seq_one_letter_code
_entity_poly.pdbx_strand_id
1 'polypeptide(L)'
;HQSGRRQRQMCIRDRTYEYLMKNDFKTFKNKKSLFAMTAHILFRKIDANNPVTHSSKIIGIIKKKIKFKNLIISDDISMKALKFNITLNTIKAFTAGCDLVLHCNGKIKEMTKVAENSKKLNKFIIEKTLKYYRLVGND
;
A
#
# COMPACT_ATOMS: atom_id res chain seq x y z
N HIS A 1 2.44 -28.23 22.96
CA HIS A 1 2.86 -27.71 21.66
C HIS A 1 2.64 -26.20 21.61
N GLN A 2 3.67 -25.43 21.93
CA GLN A 2 3.68 -24.00 21.65
C GLN A 2 3.96 -23.82 20.18
N SER A 3 2.95 -23.58 19.37
CA SER A 3 3.12 -23.09 18.00
C SER A 3 3.60 -21.65 18.08
N GLY A 4 4.92 -21.46 18.04
CA GLY A 4 5.53 -20.14 17.93
C GLY A 4 5.00 -19.45 16.70
N ARG A 5 4.06 -18.52 16.87
CA ARG A 5 3.68 -17.59 15.81
C ARG A 5 4.93 -16.81 15.43
N ARG A 6 5.57 -17.20 14.34
CA ARG A 6 6.67 -16.40 13.74
C ARG A 6 6.13 -15.00 13.55
N GLN A 7 6.65 -14.06 14.34
CA GLN A 7 6.42 -12.63 14.06
C GLN A 7 6.88 -12.40 12.62
N ARG A 8 5.96 -12.00 11.75
CA ARG A 8 6.32 -11.64 10.38
C ARG A 8 7.19 -10.40 10.46
N GLN A 9 8.50 -10.61 10.39
CA GLN A 9 9.47 -9.53 10.25
C GLN A 9 9.25 -8.86 8.89
N MET A 10 9.52 -7.56 8.84
CA MET A 10 9.48 -6.80 7.59
C MET A 10 10.41 -7.46 6.56
N CYS A 11 9.89 -7.77 5.39
CA CYS A 11 10.71 -8.29 4.31
C CYS A 11 11.67 -7.20 3.81
N ILE A 12 12.98 -7.48 3.81
CA ILE A 12 14.00 -6.56 3.30
C ILE A 12 14.47 -7.04 1.93
N ARG A 13 14.64 -6.10 0.99
CA ARG A 13 15.20 -6.34 -0.34
C ARG A 13 16.36 -5.37 -0.56
N ASP A 14 17.55 -5.94 -0.83
CA ASP A 14 18.81 -5.19 -0.97
C ASP A 14 19.28 -5.02 -2.42
N ARG A 15 18.44 -5.40 -3.40
CA ARG A 15 18.72 -5.26 -4.82
C ARG A 15 18.80 -3.79 -5.22
N THR A 16 19.67 -3.47 -6.20
CA THR A 16 19.80 -2.10 -6.70
C THR A 16 18.56 -1.64 -7.42
N TYR A 17 18.40 -0.32 -7.54
CA TYR A 17 17.28 0.27 -8.28
C TYR A 17 17.22 -0.22 -9.72
N GLU A 18 18.36 -0.27 -10.41
CA GLU A 18 18.50 -0.71 -11.80
C GLU A 18 18.04 -2.16 -11.96
N TYR A 19 18.48 -3.03 -11.04
CA TYR A 19 18.04 -4.43 -11.03
C TYR A 19 16.53 -4.55 -10.85
N LEU A 20 15.97 -3.84 -9.88
CA LEU A 20 14.53 -3.84 -9.58
C LEU A 20 13.72 -3.35 -10.79
N MET A 21 14.15 -2.27 -11.44
CA MET A 21 13.47 -1.73 -12.63
C MET A 21 13.51 -2.66 -13.83
N LYS A 22 14.64 -3.35 -14.03
CA LYS A 22 14.84 -4.28 -15.17
C LYS A 22 14.10 -5.60 -14.98
N ASN A 23 14.01 -6.09 -13.76
CA ASN A 23 13.48 -7.42 -13.44
C ASN A 23 12.13 -7.36 -12.71
N ASP A 24 12.15 -6.99 -11.43
CA ASP A 24 10.98 -7.12 -10.55
C ASP A 24 9.86 -6.15 -10.94
N PHE A 25 10.17 -4.87 -11.15
CA PHE A 25 9.17 -3.83 -11.44
C PHE A 25 8.67 -3.88 -12.89
N LYS A 26 9.43 -4.50 -13.80
CA LYS A 26 9.01 -4.71 -15.19
C LYS A 26 7.70 -5.50 -15.26
N THR A 27 7.50 -6.46 -14.36
CA THR A 27 6.29 -7.31 -14.32
C THR A 27 5.01 -6.54 -14.04
N PHE A 28 5.11 -5.35 -13.43
CA PHE A 28 3.97 -4.49 -13.08
C PHE A 28 3.66 -3.42 -14.14
N LYS A 29 4.50 -3.27 -15.17
CA LYS A 29 4.23 -2.32 -16.26
C LYS A 29 3.02 -2.75 -17.08
N ASN A 30 2.30 -1.74 -17.59
CA ASN A 30 1.15 -1.93 -18.50
C ASN A 30 -0.01 -2.77 -17.92
N LYS A 31 -0.12 -2.89 -16.60
CA LYS A 31 -1.26 -3.56 -15.97
C LYS A 31 -2.50 -2.65 -16.03
N LYS A 32 -3.63 -3.28 -16.40
CA LYS A 32 -4.95 -2.60 -16.51
C LYS A 32 -5.82 -2.83 -15.26
N SER A 33 -5.29 -3.47 -14.21
CA SER A 33 -6.02 -3.70 -12.95
C SER A 33 -6.51 -2.38 -12.36
N LEU A 34 -7.67 -2.40 -11.72
CA LEU A 34 -8.26 -1.22 -11.06
C LEU A 34 -7.50 -0.85 -9.79
N PHE A 35 -6.90 -1.84 -9.14
CA PHE A 35 -6.16 -1.69 -7.90
C PHE A 35 -4.74 -2.24 -8.04
N ALA A 36 -3.81 -1.61 -7.35
CA ALA A 36 -2.49 -2.16 -7.04
C ALA A 36 -2.30 -2.08 -5.52
N MET A 37 -1.99 -3.21 -4.90
CA MET A 37 -1.72 -3.27 -3.47
C MET A 37 -0.23 -3.05 -3.21
N THR A 38 0.09 -2.22 -2.22
CA THR A 38 1.46 -2.11 -1.72
C THR A 38 1.77 -3.30 -0.81
N ALA A 39 3.05 -3.51 -0.50
CA ALA A 39 3.48 -4.49 0.49
C ALA A 39 4.34 -3.82 1.55
N HIS A 40 4.39 -4.40 2.77
CA HIS A 40 5.26 -3.92 3.83
C HIS A 40 6.71 -4.41 3.63
N ILE A 41 7.26 -4.14 2.44
CA ILE A 41 8.62 -4.50 2.04
C ILE A 41 9.51 -3.27 2.12
N LEU A 42 10.70 -3.43 2.66
CA LEU A 42 11.74 -2.41 2.69
C LEU A 42 12.72 -2.64 1.52
N PHE A 43 12.70 -1.77 0.54
CA PHE A 43 13.71 -1.72 -0.52
C PHE A 43 14.84 -0.79 -0.09
N ARG A 44 15.82 -1.35 0.65
CA ARG A 44 16.85 -0.58 1.35
C ARG A 44 17.65 0.36 0.43
N LYS A 45 17.89 -0.05 -0.81
CA LYS A 45 18.63 0.76 -1.81
C LYS A 45 17.79 1.89 -2.43
N ILE A 46 16.46 1.94 -2.19
CA ILE A 46 15.59 3.01 -2.67
C ILE A 46 15.15 3.91 -1.51
N ASP A 47 14.66 3.30 -0.45
CA ASP A 47 14.25 3.98 0.79
C ASP A 47 14.62 3.08 1.97
N ALA A 48 15.67 3.45 2.68
CA ALA A 48 16.20 2.64 3.79
C ALA A 48 15.32 2.69 5.04
N ASN A 49 14.44 3.69 5.15
CA ASN A 49 13.72 3.98 6.39
C ASN A 49 12.23 3.59 6.33
N ASN A 50 11.64 3.58 5.14
CA ASN A 50 10.21 3.39 4.98
C ASN A 50 9.90 2.16 4.11
N PRO A 51 9.01 1.25 4.57
CA PRO A 51 8.47 0.21 3.71
C PRO A 51 7.66 0.83 2.56
N VAL A 52 7.39 0.07 1.51
CA VAL A 52 6.67 0.56 0.31
C VAL A 52 5.41 1.34 0.70
N THR A 53 4.61 0.81 1.62
CA THR A 53 3.35 1.45 2.07
C THR A 53 3.55 2.86 2.63
N HIS A 54 4.72 3.16 3.22
CA HIS A 54 5.05 4.47 3.81
C HIS A 54 6.08 5.27 2.99
N SER A 55 6.49 4.78 1.82
CA SER A 55 7.54 5.40 1.00
C SER A 55 6.99 6.21 -0.16
N SER A 56 6.99 7.52 -0.05
CA SER A 56 6.63 8.42 -1.16
C SER A 56 7.56 8.24 -2.37
N LYS A 57 8.83 7.86 -2.14
CA LYS A 57 9.79 7.55 -3.21
C LYS A 57 9.30 6.37 -4.05
N ILE A 58 8.91 5.25 -3.40
CA ILE A 58 8.50 4.04 -4.10
C ILE A 58 7.12 4.21 -4.72
N ILE A 59 6.17 4.83 -4.01
CA ILE A 59 4.85 5.18 -4.60
C ILE A 59 5.04 6.10 -5.81
N GLY A 60 5.99 7.03 -5.76
CA GLY A 60 6.37 7.87 -6.89
C GLY A 60 6.90 7.05 -8.09
N ILE A 61 7.70 6.01 -7.86
CA ILE A 61 8.14 5.07 -8.90
C ILE A 61 6.94 4.34 -9.51
N ILE A 62 6.03 3.83 -8.69
CA ILE A 62 4.81 3.14 -9.15
C ILE A 62 4.00 4.07 -10.07
N LYS A 63 3.76 5.30 -9.65
CA LYS A 63 2.96 6.27 -10.44
C LYS A 63 3.71 6.78 -11.68
N LYS A 64 4.99 7.15 -11.56
CA LYS A 64 5.74 7.87 -12.62
C LYS A 64 6.55 6.95 -13.54
N LYS A 65 7.16 5.88 -13.03
CA LYS A 65 8.06 5.00 -13.81
C LYS A 65 7.35 3.73 -14.29
N ILE A 66 6.54 3.09 -13.43
CA ILE A 66 5.69 1.96 -13.80
C ILE A 66 4.45 2.46 -14.56
N LYS A 67 4.08 3.74 -14.37
CA LYS A 67 2.93 4.41 -15.00
C LYS A 67 1.60 3.77 -14.63
N PHE A 68 1.47 3.29 -13.39
CA PHE A 68 0.19 2.81 -12.88
C PHE A 68 -0.76 3.99 -12.66
N LYS A 69 -1.94 3.93 -13.29
CA LYS A 69 -2.91 5.06 -13.36
C LYS A 69 -4.20 4.83 -12.59
N ASN A 70 -4.27 3.75 -11.80
CA ASN A 70 -5.46 3.41 -11.03
C ASN A 70 -5.18 3.49 -9.52
N LEU A 71 -6.10 2.99 -8.69
CA LEU A 71 -6.02 3.16 -7.23
C LEU A 71 -4.90 2.32 -6.62
N ILE A 72 -4.08 2.96 -5.78
CA ILE A 72 -3.10 2.29 -4.95
C ILE A 72 -3.68 2.12 -3.55
N ILE A 73 -3.82 0.87 -3.12
CA ILE A 73 -4.29 0.48 -1.80
C ILE A 73 -3.10 -0.01 -0.95
N SER A 74 -3.08 0.30 0.33
CA SER A 74 -2.09 -0.30 1.24
C SER A 74 -2.35 -1.80 1.43
N ASP A 75 -1.33 -2.56 1.82
CA ASP A 75 -1.54 -3.80 2.55
C ASP A 75 -2.10 -3.49 3.96
N ASP A 76 -2.56 -4.48 4.71
CA ASP A 76 -3.18 -4.31 6.02
C ASP A 76 -2.28 -3.52 6.98
N ILE A 77 -2.71 -2.28 7.29
CA ILE A 77 -1.96 -1.36 8.16
C ILE A 77 -1.95 -1.78 9.64
N SER A 78 -2.71 -2.81 10.02
CA SER A 78 -2.69 -3.39 11.36
C SER A 78 -1.60 -4.46 11.54
N MET A 79 -0.89 -4.82 10.47
CA MET A 79 0.18 -5.83 10.52
C MET A 79 1.35 -5.38 11.37
N LYS A 80 1.92 -6.30 12.18
CA LYS A 80 3.10 -6.06 13.02
C LYS A 80 4.38 -5.72 12.23
N ALA A 81 4.37 -5.86 10.91
CA ALA A 81 5.45 -5.42 10.04
C ALA A 81 5.63 -3.89 10.03
N LEU A 82 4.58 -3.13 10.37
CA LEU A 82 4.65 -1.69 10.53
C LEU A 82 4.97 -1.34 11.99
N LYS A 83 5.89 -0.38 12.17
CA LYS A 83 6.47 -0.04 13.49
C LYS A 83 5.61 0.91 14.33
N PHE A 84 4.66 1.61 13.71
CA PHE A 84 3.90 2.67 14.36
C PHE A 84 2.52 2.19 14.82
N ASN A 85 1.84 3.00 15.63
CA ASN A 85 0.44 2.76 15.96
C ASN A 85 -0.47 2.94 14.73
N ILE A 86 -1.71 2.48 14.84
CA ILE A 86 -2.64 2.45 13.70
C ILE A 86 -2.91 3.85 13.11
N THR A 87 -3.02 4.87 13.95
CA THR A 87 -3.21 6.27 13.54
C THR A 87 -2.06 6.74 12.65
N LEU A 88 -0.82 6.56 13.13
CA LEU A 88 0.35 7.02 12.40
C LEU A 88 0.61 6.17 11.14
N ASN A 89 0.32 4.86 11.17
CA ASN A 89 0.37 4.02 9.98
C ASN A 89 -0.60 4.50 8.90
N THR A 90 -1.84 4.88 9.29
CA THR A 90 -2.86 5.44 8.39
C THR A 90 -2.36 6.74 7.75
N ILE A 91 -1.91 7.69 8.57
CA ILE A 91 -1.42 9.00 8.09
C ILE A 91 -0.22 8.81 7.15
N LYS A 92 0.75 7.96 7.52
CA LYS A 92 1.95 7.70 6.70
C LYS A 92 1.61 7.05 5.36
N ALA A 93 0.67 6.09 5.31
CA ALA A 93 0.25 5.47 4.06
C ALA A 93 -0.36 6.50 3.10
N PHE A 94 -1.26 7.35 3.59
CA PHE A 94 -1.84 8.42 2.77
C PHE A 94 -0.82 9.49 2.37
N THR A 95 0.08 9.87 3.27
CA THR A 95 1.16 10.85 2.97
C THR A 95 2.13 10.29 1.93
N ALA A 96 2.42 8.99 1.97
CA ALA A 96 3.25 8.33 0.96
C ALA A 96 2.59 8.32 -0.43
N GLY A 97 1.26 8.44 -0.50
CA GLY A 97 0.52 8.53 -1.76
C GLY A 97 -0.35 7.32 -2.07
N CYS A 98 -0.65 6.46 -1.08
CA CYS A 98 -1.75 5.50 -1.18
C CYS A 98 -3.07 6.28 -1.32
N ASP A 99 -3.96 5.75 -2.17
CA ASP A 99 -5.28 6.32 -2.40
C ASP A 99 -6.30 5.75 -1.39
N LEU A 100 -6.11 4.50 -0.97
CA LEU A 100 -6.91 3.79 0.02
C LEU A 100 -6.00 3.08 1.03
N VAL A 101 -6.50 2.82 2.23
CA VAL A 101 -5.85 1.99 3.23
C VAL A 101 -6.72 0.78 3.58
N LEU A 102 -6.07 -0.34 3.85
CA LEU A 102 -6.71 -1.59 4.25
C LEU A 102 -6.47 -1.84 5.74
N HIS A 103 -7.53 -2.24 6.45
CA HIS A 103 -7.49 -2.63 7.85
C HIS A 103 -8.30 -3.92 8.05
N CYS A 104 -7.68 -5.00 8.53
CA CYS A 104 -8.26 -6.33 8.46
C CYS A 104 -8.53 -6.99 9.83
N ASN A 105 -8.20 -6.36 10.96
CA ASN A 105 -8.31 -7.04 12.25
C ASN A 105 -9.69 -6.96 12.92
N GLY A 106 -10.63 -6.18 12.38
CA GLY A 106 -12.01 -6.05 12.86
C GLY A 106 -12.19 -5.34 14.20
N LYS A 107 -11.12 -4.76 14.78
CA LYS A 107 -11.23 -4.05 16.06
C LYS A 107 -11.85 -2.67 15.88
N ILE A 108 -13.05 -2.49 16.36
CA ILE A 108 -13.86 -1.26 16.21
C ILE A 108 -13.06 0.01 16.60
N LYS A 109 -12.35 -0.02 17.75
CA LYS A 109 -11.54 1.11 18.21
C LYS A 109 -10.41 1.49 17.23
N GLU A 110 -9.85 0.53 16.53
CA GLU A 110 -8.83 0.80 15.50
C GLU A 110 -9.49 1.28 14.22
N MET A 111 -10.61 0.69 13.81
CA MET A 111 -11.39 1.12 12.63
C MET A 111 -11.82 2.58 12.75
N THR A 112 -12.30 3.00 13.93
CA THR A 112 -12.64 4.41 14.19
C THR A 112 -11.43 5.32 14.00
N LYS A 113 -10.27 4.96 14.56
CA LYS A 113 -9.04 5.74 14.37
C LYS A 113 -8.59 5.81 12.91
N VAL A 114 -8.75 4.72 12.15
CA VAL A 114 -8.45 4.72 10.72
C VAL A 114 -9.37 5.67 9.98
N ALA A 115 -10.69 5.60 10.24
CA ALA A 115 -11.68 6.47 9.61
C ALA A 115 -11.42 7.96 9.90
N GLU A 116 -11.18 8.31 11.17
CA GLU A 116 -10.88 9.68 11.61
C GLU A 116 -9.62 10.28 10.94
N ASN A 117 -8.65 9.44 10.59
CA ASN A 117 -7.39 9.84 9.98
C ASN A 117 -7.32 9.58 8.47
N SER A 118 -8.44 9.15 7.88
CA SER A 118 -8.54 8.94 6.44
C SER A 118 -8.74 10.25 5.70
N LYS A 119 -8.18 10.31 4.47
CA LYS A 119 -8.38 11.46 3.58
C LYS A 119 -9.82 11.50 3.07
N LYS A 120 -10.36 12.70 2.88
CA LYS A 120 -11.61 12.87 2.16
C LYS A 120 -11.49 12.32 0.73
N LEU A 121 -12.56 11.74 0.24
CA LEU A 121 -12.64 11.25 -1.13
C LEU A 121 -12.47 12.44 -2.10
N ASN A 122 -11.61 12.26 -3.09
CA ASN A 122 -11.47 13.19 -4.20
C ASN A 122 -12.11 12.63 -5.48
N LYS A 123 -12.25 13.48 -6.49
CA LYS A 123 -12.86 13.11 -7.78
C LYS A 123 -12.22 11.86 -8.39
N PHE A 124 -10.88 11.75 -8.36
CA PHE A 124 -10.16 10.60 -8.90
C PHE A 124 -10.56 9.28 -8.20
N ILE A 125 -10.60 9.27 -6.87
CA ILE A 125 -10.96 8.07 -6.09
C ILE A 125 -12.43 7.70 -6.38
N ILE A 126 -13.34 8.69 -6.41
CA ILE A 126 -14.75 8.48 -6.69
C ILE A 126 -14.95 7.87 -8.08
N GLU A 127 -14.35 8.44 -9.12
CA GLU A 127 -14.46 7.93 -10.50
C GLU A 127 -13.95 6.49 -10.63
N LYS A 128 -12.81 6.18 -9.99
CA LYS A 128 -12.23 4.83 -10.03
C LYS A 128 -13.04 3.80 -9.25
N THR A 129 -13.59 4.17 -8.10
CA THR A 129 -14.47 3.31 -7.30
C THR A 129 -15.81 3.08 -8.01
N LEU A 130 -16.41 4.10 -8.61
CA LEU A 130 -17.62 3.93 -9.41
C LEU A 130 -17.40 3.00 -10.60
N LYS A 131 -16.24 3.08 -11.26
CA LYS A 131 -15.88 2.12 -12.30
C LYS A 131 -15.82 0.69 -11.77
N TYR A 132 -15.26 0.48 -10.58
CA TYR A 132 -15.24 -0.82 -9.92
C TYR A 132 -16.66 -1.33 -9.64
N TYR A 133 -17.52 -0.51 -9.06
CA TYR A 133 -18.92 -0.89 -8.77
C TYR A 133 -19.68 -1.30 -10.02
N ARG A 134 -19.51 -0.59 -11.14
CA ARG A 134 -20.11 -0.96 -12.42
C ARG A 134 -19.63 -2.30 -12.99
N LEU A 135 -18.44 -2.76 -12.60
CA LEU A 135 -17.89 -4.04 -13.05
C LEU A 135 -18.25 -5.20 -12.15
N VAL A 136 -18.51 -4.95 -10.87
CA VAL A 136 -18.75 -5.96 -9.83
C VAL A 136 -20.22 -5.98 -9.41
N GLY A 137 -20.86 -4.82 -9.36
CA GLY A 137 -22.28 -4.70 -9.13
C GLY A 137 -22.99 -4.91 -10.43
N ASN A 138 -23.44 -6.12 -10.65
CA ASN A 138 -24.47 -6.37 -11.63
C ASN A 138 -25.74 -5.74 -11.11
N ASP A 139 -26.31 -4.85 -11.90
CA ASP A 139 -27.70 -4.38 -11.89
C ASP A 139 -28.04 -3.35 -10.80
#